data_0860e89ee760ef00854712de2d59724b
#
_entry.id   0860e89ee760ef00854712de2d59724b
#
_cell.length_a   1.000
_cell.length_b   1.000
_cell.length_c   1.000
_cell.angle_alpha   90.00
_cell.angle_beta   90.00
_cell.angle_gamma   90.00
#
_symmetry.space_group_name_H-M   'P 1'
#
loop_
_entity.id
_entity.type
_entity.pdbx_description
1 polymer ?
#
loop_
_entity_poly.entity_id
_entity_poly.type
_entity_poly.pdbx_seq_one_letter_code
_entity_poly.pdbx_strand_id
1 'polypeptide(L)'
;DRQYTRKGERTNTNIMLEHNFIFGGFTLSAGVLANKNTGLDNDFRFYPGVDMSYRPNDNWKFYASWNKALRMPTYTDLYISNVVQQGDINLNPEKNSTFKVGTQYRQAGFAATVSGFYAHGTNMIDWVQTSVTEQNDSKYHVMNIGKLNNMGYNVDATIYMRELVPNSFITRIKLGYAYIYQDHKTETNILKSLYALEYLKHKVVFGLDHQIWNKLSASWSVRWQQRMNGYHPYTKVDCKLMWDEKKYNIFVKADNITCHRYYDLTAVKQPGLWIMAGASVNLGW
;
A
#
# COMPACT_ATOMS: atom_id res chain seq x y z
N ASP A 1 23.43 -21.75 -5.93
CA ASP A 1 23.57 -20.33 -5.66
C ASP A 1 24.25 -20.14 -4.30
N ARG A 2 25.37 -19.42 -4.24
CA ARG A 2 26.19 -19.26 -3.02
C ARG A 2 25.52 -18.41 -1.92
N GLN A 3 24.34 -17.85 -2.20
CA GLN A 3 23.61 -16.99 -1.27
C GLN A 3 22.56 -17.75 -0.45
N TYR A 4 22.28 -19.01 -0.75
CA TYR A 4 21.27 -19.81 -0.06
C TYR A 4 21.91 -21.07 0.56
N THR A 5 21.54 -21.36 1.80
CA THR A 5 22.09 -22.49 2.57
C THR A 5 21.58 -23.84 2.06
N ARG A 6 20.38 -23.87 1.48
CA ARG A 6 19.80 -25.10 0.89
C ARG A 6 18.67 -24.79 -0.10
N LYS A 7 18.27 -25.81 -0.86
CA LYS A 7 17.02 -25.81 -1.65
C LYS A 7 15.85 -26.14 -0.75
N GLY A 8 14.69 -25.55 -1.04
CA GLY A 8 13.43 -25.84 -0.36
C GLY A 8 12.34 -26.07 -1.39
N GLU A 9 11.44 -27.00 -1.10
CA GLU A 9 10.22 -27.25 -1.86
C GLU A 9 9.03 -27.23 -0.90
N ARG A 10 7.93 -26.64 -1.35
CA ARG A 10 6.66 -26.68 -0.63
C ARG A 10 5.50 -26.64 -1.56
N THR A 11 4.47 -27.40 -1.23
CA THR A 11 3.18 -27.34 -1.91
C THR A 11 2.21 -26.51 -1.09
N ASN A 12 1.52 -25.60 -1.76
CA ASN A 12 0.52 -24.74 -1.16
C ASN A 12 -0.83 -25.04 -1.80
N THR A 13 -1.76 -25.60 -1.03
CA THR A 13 -3.12 -25.92 -1.45
C THR A 13 -4.08 -24.91 -0.84
N ASN A 14 -4.86 -24.23 -1.69
CA ASN A 14 -5.85 -23.26 -1.28
C ASN A 14 -7.24 -23.70 -1.76
N ILE A 15 -8.20 -23.72 -0.86
CA ILE A 15 -9.63 -23.94 -1.16
C ILE A 15 -10.37 -22.73 -0.62
N MET A 16 -11.12 -22.05 -1.48
CA MET A 16 -11.91 -20.88 -1.11
C MET A 16 -13.38 -21.16 -1.27
N LEU A 17 -14.17 -20.84 -0.27
CA LEU A 17 -15.62 -20.83 -0.31
C LEU A 17 -16.09 -19.42 0.07
N GLU A 18 -16.93 -18.84 -0.76
CA GLU A 18 -17.52 -17.51 -0.53
C GLU A 18 -18.99 -17.53 -0.94
N HIS A 19 -19.83 -16.85 -0.16
CA HIS A 19 -21.23 -16.65 -0.47
C HIS A 19 -21.61 -15.17 -0.33
N ASN A 20 -22.35 -14.67 -1.33
CA ASN A 20 -22.84 -13.30 -1.37
C ASN A 20 -24.36 -13.27 -1.18
N PHE A 21 -24.80 -12.53 -0.17
CA PHE A 21 -26.19 -12.22 0.10
C PHE A 21 -26.46 -10.78 -0.34
N ILE A 22 -27.43 -10.59 -1.24
CA ILE A 22 -27.82 -9.28 -1.75
C ILE A 22 -29.29 -9.07 -1.40
N PHE A 23 -29.58 -8.03 -0.64
CA PHE A 23 -30.92 -7.69 -0.23
C PHE A 23 -31.15 -6.17 -0.28
N GLY A 24 -31.91 -5.70 -1.25
CA GLY A 24 -32.07 -4.28 -1.50
C GLY A 24 -30.73 -3.56 -1.68
N GLY A 25 -30.51 -2.50 -0.92
CA GLY A 25 -29.23 -1.77 -0.90
C GLY A 25 -28.13 -2.41 -0.04
N PHE A 26 -28.39 -3.56 0.59
CA PHE A 26 -27.44 -4.26 1.47
C PHE A 26 -26.78 -5.43 0.74
N THR A 27 -25.47 -5.56 0.91
CA THR A 27 -24.69 -6.71 0.43
C THR A 27 -23.85 -7.23 1.57
N LEU A 28 -23.89 -8.54 1.80
CA LEU A 28 -23.02 -9.26 2.73
C LEU A 28 -22.27 -10.35 1.97
N SER A 29 -20.95 -10.32 1.99
CA SER A 29 -20.09 -11.41 1.53
C SER A 29 -19.45 -12.07 2.73
N ALA A 30 -19.57 -13.38 2.84
CA ALA A 30 -18.93 -14.18 3.86
C ALA A 30 -18.17 -15.34 3.22
N GLY A 31 -16.90 -15.45 3.56
CA GLY A 31 -16.03 -16.46 2.94
C GLY A 31 -15.02 -17.04 3.92
N VAL A 32 -14.44 -18.16 3.54
CA VAL A 32 -13.35 -18.80 4.23
C VAL A 32 -12.34 -19.35 3.23
N LEU A 33 -11.07 -19.03 3.45
CA LEU A 33 -9.94 -19.63 2.76
C LEU A 33 -9.39 -20.75 3.66
N ALA A 34 -9.40 -21.99 3.16
CA ALA A 34 -8.68 -23.11 3.75
C ALA A 34 -7.32 -23.24 3.04
N ASN A 35 -6.25 -23.10 3.79
CA ASN A 35 -4.88 -23.19 3.29
C ASN A 35 -4.14 -24.35 3.96
N LYS A 36 -3.47 -25.16 3.15
CA LYS A 36 -2.59 -26.23 3.60
C LYS A 36 -1.22 -26.02 2.95
N ASN A 37 -0.15 -26.03 3.75
CA ASN A 37 1.20 -25.80 3.28
C ASN A 37 2.17 -26.84 3.86
N THR A 38 2.80 -27.62 2.96
CA THR A 38 3.73 -28.68 3.38
C THR A 38 5.03 -28.17 4.00
N GLY A 39 5.34 -26.87 3.88
CA GLY A 39 6.46 -26.23 4.56
C GLY A 39 6.19 -25.85 6.02
N LEU A 40 4.99 -26.17 6.55
CA LEU A 40 4.61 -26.04 7.94
C LEU A 40 4.32 -27.43 8.55
N ASP A 41 3.14 -27.56 9.13
CA ASP A 41 2.62 -28.75 9.80
C ASP A 41 1.78 -29.66 8.90
N ASN A 42 1.61 -29.29 7.64
CA ASN A 42 0.77 -30.01 6.66
C ASN A 42 -0.72 -30.12 7.03
N ASP A 43 -1.21 -29.25 7.94
CA ASP A 43 -2.61 -29.17 8.34
C ASP A 43 -3.34 -28.04 7.61
N PHE A 44 -4.67 -28.20 7.46
CA PHE A 44 -5.52 -27.13 6.96
C PHE A 44 -5.72 -26.03 8.01
N ARG A 45 -5.46 -24.80 7.61
CA ARG A 45 -5.70 -23.58 8.40
C ARG A 45 -6.76 -22.74 7.74
N PHE A 46 -7.66 -22.16 8.55
CA PHE A 46 -8.83 -21.44 8.05
C PHE A 46 -8.70 -19.95 8.31
N TYR A 47 -8.95 -19.18 7.24
CA TYR A 47 -8.89 -17.72 7.23
C TYR A 47 -10.26 -17.18 6.80
N PRO A 48 -11.15 -16.90 7.78
CA PRO A 48 -12.44 -16.32 7.49
C PRO A 48 -12.35 -14.85 7.12
N GLY A 49 -13.28 -14.40 6.31
CA GLY A 49 -13.51 -13.01 5.97
C GLY A 49 -14.98 -12.69 5.83
N VAL A 50 -15.36 -11.49 6.21
CA VAL A 50 -16.71 -10.96 6.08
C VAL A 50 -16.60 -9.53 5.57
N ASP A 51 -17.31 -9.22 4.49
CA ASP A 51 -17.46 -7.89 3.93
C ASP A 51 -18.94 -7.53 3.89
N MET A 52 -19.29 -6.34 4.35
CA MET A 52 -20.65 -5.83 4.28
C MET A 52 -20.66 -4.43 3.67
N SER A 53 -21.68 -4.14 2.90
CA SER A 53 -21.93 -2.79 2.42
C SER A 53 -23.40 -2.48 2.37
N TYR A 54 -23.72 -1.20 2.57
CA TYR A 54 -25.07 -0.66 2.51
C TYR A 54 -25.11 0.61 1.66
N ARG A 55 -26.01 0.63 0.70
CA ARG A 55 -26.29 1.76 -0.17
C ARG A 55 -27.72 2.25 0.07
N PRO A 56 -27.95 3.24 0.95
CA PRO A 56 -29.29 3.79 1.18
C PRO A 56 -29.83 4.52 -0.05
N ASN A 57 -28.97 5.03 -0.91
CA ASN A 57 -29.28 5.72 -2.15
C ASN A 57 -28.07 5.70 -3.11
N ASP A 58 -28.19 6.31 -4.27
CA ASP A 58 -27.13 6.32 -5.31
C ASP A 58 -25.89 7.12 -4.89
N ASN A 59 -26.03 8.03 -3.93
CA ASN A 59 -24.94 8.90 -3.50
C ASN A 59 -24.06 8.29 -2.41
N TRP A 60 -24.62 7.50 -1.50
CA TRP A 60 -23.94 6.99 -0.33
C TRP A 60 -23.71 5.49 -0.39
N LYS A 61 -22.50 5.08 0.00
CA LYS A 61 -22.16 3.70 0.30
C LYS A 61 -21.41 3.65 1.64
N PHE A 62 -21.92 2.90 2.59
CA PHE A 62 -21.24 2.51 3.83
C PHE A 62 -20.70 1.10 3.67
N TYR A 63 -19.54 0.82 4.24
CA TYR A 63 -18.97 -0.53 4.23
C TYR A 63 -18.17 -0.82 5.48
N ALA A 64 -18.13 -2.09 5.84
CA ALA A 64 -17.26 -2.63 6.87
C ALA A 64 -16.75 -3.99 6.43
N SER A 65 -15.53 -4.32 6.82
CA SER A 65 -14.94 -5.63 6.55
C SER A 65 -14.09 -6.10 7.72
N TRP A 66 -14.04 -7.42 7.86
CA TRP A 66 -13.13 -8.10 8.76
C TRP A 66 -12.59 -9.34 8.09
N ASN A 67 -11.28 -9.53 8.15
CA ASN A 67 -10.64 -10.70 7.58
C ASN A 67 -9.42 -11.15 8.39
N LYS A 68 -9.12 -12.44 8.29
CA LYS A 68 -7.87 -13.02 8.75
C LYS A 68 -7.01 -13.38 7.56
N ALA A 69 -5.70 -13.16 7.68
CA ALA A 69 -4.72 -13.48 6.66
C ALA A 69 -3.48 -14.13 7.29
N LEU A 70 -2.77 -14.87 6.45
CA LEU A 70 -1.49 -15.50 6.77
C LEU A 70 -0.44 -15.06 5.75
N ARG A 71 0.78 -14.79 6.21
CA ARG A 71 1.96 -14.72 5.34
C ARG A 71 2.96 -15.80 5.73
N MET A 72 3.25 -16.68 4.79
CA MET A 72 4.32 -17.67 4.95
C MET A 72 5.69 -17.01 4.81
N PRO A 73 6.69 -17.43 5.60
CA PRO A 73 8.07 -17.05 5.33
C PRO A 73 8.44 -17.39 3.88
N THR A 74 9.12 -16.49 3.21
CA THR A 74 9.67 -16.75 1.87
C THR A 74 10.89 -17.65 1.96
N TYR A 75 11.34 -18.22 0.83
CA TYR A 75 12.60 -18.97 0.81
C TYR A 75 13.80 -18.07 1.14
N THR A 76 13.72 -16.78 0.80
CA THR A 76 14.72 -15.80 1.22
C THR A 76 14.74 -15.64 2.73
N ASP A 77 13.56 -15.49 3.36
CA ASP A 77 13.48 -15.39 4.82
C ASP A 77 14.07 -16.64 5.51
N LEU A 78 13.89 -17.82 4.93
CA LEU A 78 14.32 -19.07 5.54
C LEU A 78 15.80 -19.40 5.27
N TYR A 79 16.31 -19.16 4.07
CA TYR A 79 17.54 -19.82 3.60
C TYR A 79 18.65 -18.89 3.11
N ILE A 80 18.43 -17.58 3.02
CA ILE A 80 19.49 -16.66 2.60
C ILE A 80 20.61 -16.63 3.65
N SER A 81 21.85 -16.59 3.17
CA SER A 81 23.02 -16.35 4.00
C SER A 81 24.07 -15.67 3.15
N ASN A 82 24.30 -14.38 3.40
CA ASN A 82 25.30 -13.59 2.70
C ASN A 82 25.96 -12.60 3.69
N VAL A 83 26.75 -11.67 3.17
CA VAL A 83 27.48 -10.68 4.00
C VAL A 83 26.57 -9.63 4.65
N VAL A 84 25.32 -9.51 4.20
CA VAL A 84 24.36 -8.48 4.66
C VAL A 84 23.20 -9.09 5.43
N GLN A 85 22.78 -10.32 5.09
CA GLN A 85 21.53 -10.93 5.55
C GLN A 85 21.73 -12.38 5.97
N GLN A 86 21.04 -12.76 7.04
CA GLN A 86 20.98 -14.13 7.56
C GLN A 86 19.53 -14.55 7.77
N GLY A 87 19.09 -15.59 7.05
CA GLY A 87 17.78 -16.24 7.19
C GLY A 87 17.66 -17.12 8.42
N ASP A 88 16.42 -17.42 8.81
CA ASP A 88 16.09 -18.31 9.91
C ASP A 88 15.06 -19.36 9.49
N ILE A 89 15.39 -20.63 9.62
CA ILE A 89 14.52 -21.77 9.28
C ILE A 89 13.38 -21.99 10.29
N ASN A 90 13.46 -21.38 11.47
CA ASN A 90 12.50 -21.56 12.56
C ASN A 90 11.40 -20.51 12.56
N LEU A 91 11.30 -19.69 11.50
CA LEU A 91 10.28 -18.66 11.41
C LEU A 91 8.87 -19.23 11.43
N ASN A 92 8.05 -18.67 12.30
CA ASN A 92 6.61 -18.91 12.30
C ASN A 92 5.93 -18.00 11.26
N PRO A 93 4.83 -18.47 10.62
CA PRO A 93 4.04 -17.63 9.74
C PRO A 93 3.45 -16.43 10.47
N GLU A 94 3.43 -15.27 9.78
CA GLU A 94 2.68 -14.13 10.25
C GLU A 94 1.18 -14.39 10.19
N LYS A 95 0.47 -13.90 11.18
CA LYS A 95 -0.99 -13.89 11.20
C LYS A 95 -1.46 -12.46 11.35
N ASN A 96 -2.43 -12.08 10.56
CA ASN A 96 -3.02 -10.75 10.63
C ASN A 96 -4.54 -10.85 10.69
N SER A 97 -5.15 -10.00 11.53
CA SER A 97 -6.59 -9.79 11.59
C SER A 97 -6.85 -8.32 11.33
N THR A 98 -7.56 -7.99 10.26
CA THR A 98 -7.83 -6.62 9.86
C THR A 98 -9.31 -6.32 9.94
N PHE A 99 -9.68 -5.23 10.59
CA PHE A 99 -11.00 -4.62 10.59
C PHE A 99 -10.93 -3.28 9.85
N LYS A 100 -11.87 -3.04 8.96
CA LYS A 100 -11.96 -1.79 8.19
C LYS A 100 -13.40 -1.32 8.15
N VAL A 101 -13.61 0.00 8.27
CA VAL A 101 -14.91 0.66 8.11
C VAL A 101 -14.74 1.91 7.26
N GLY A 102 -15.74 2.25 6.48
CA GLY A 102 -15.67 3.47 5.68
C GLY A 102 -16.98 3.85 5.03
N THR A 103 -16.96 5.02 4.43
CA THR A 103 -18.05 5.56 3.64
C THR A 103 -17.54 6.17 2.35
N GLN A 104 -18.35 6.09 1.34
CA GLN A 104 -18.16 6.76 0.05
C GLN A 104 -19.37 7.63 -0.23
N TYR A 105 -19.11 8.85 -0.64
CA TYR A 105 -20.12 9.77 -1.14
C TYR A 105 -19.79 10.13 -2.58
N ARG A 106 -20.78 10.10 -3.44
CA ARG A 106 -20.65 10.53 -4.84
C ARG A 106 -21.89 11.29 -5.27
N GLN A 107 -21.66 12.46 -5.83
CA GLN A 107 -22.68 13.29 -6.48
C GLN A 107 -22.03 13.90 -7.74
N ALA A 108 -22.84 14.47 -8.64
CA ALA A 108 -22.31 15.23 -9.76
C ALA A 108 -21.28 16.25 -9.26
N GLY A 109 -20.11 16.26 -9.85
CA GLY A 109 -19.03 17.18 -9.50
C GLY A 109 -18.24 16.88 -8.23
N PHE A 110 -18.64 15.91 -7.39
CA PHE A 110 -17.93 15.61 -6.13
C PHE A 110 -17.93 14.12 -5.79
N ALA A 111 -16.78 13.61 -5.39
CA ALA A 111 -16.63 12.27 -4.82
C ALA A 111 -15.71 12.32 -3.61
N ALA A 112 -16.09 11.65 -2.53
CA ALA A 112 -15.27 11.53 -1.33
C ALA A 112 -15.33 10.11 -0.76
N THR A 113 -14.22 9.68 -0.15
CA THR A 113 -14.12 8.43 0.59
C THR A 113 -13.42 8.70 1.91
N VAL A 114 -14.02 8.21 3.00
CA VAL A 114 -13.40 8.22 4.33
C VAL A 114 -13.40 6.78 4.82
N SER A 115 -12.25 6.32 5.30
CA SER A 115 -12.15 4.97 5.88
C SER A 115 -11.16 4.93 7.03
N GLY A 116 -11.46 4.09 8.03
CA GLY A 116 -10.57 3.76 9.12
C GLY A 116 -10.30 2.26 9.15
N PHE A 117 -9.17 1.85 9.70
CA PHE A 117 -8.81 0.46 9.86
C PHE A 117 -8.05 0.21 11.17
N TYR A 118 -8.16 -1.03 11.63
CA TYR A 118 -7.34 -1.59 12.70
C TYR A 118 -6.84 -2.96 12.25
N ALA A 119 -5.53 -3.18 12.32
CA ALA A 119 -4.91 -4.44 11.96
C ALA A 119 -4.05 -4.94 13.13
N HIS A 120 -4.33 -6.16 13.58
CA HIS A 120 -3.59 -6.85 14.63
C HIS A 120 -2.75 -7.97 14.02
N GLY A 121 -1.43 -7.78 14.04
CA GLY A 121 -0.45 -8.74 13.55
C GLY A 121 0.24 -9.47 14.68
N THR A 122 0.48 -10.77 14.50
CA THR A 122 1.29 -11.61 15.39
C THR A 122 2.32 -12.39 14.60
N ASN A 123 3.45 -12.70 15.21
CA ASN A 123 4.61 -13.32 14.56
C ASN A 123 5.08 -12.54 13.34
N MET A 124 5.02 -11.22 13.40
CA MET A 124 5.46 -10.38 12.27
C MET A 124 6.90 -10.68 11.92
N ILE A 125 7.17 -10.93 10.65
CA ILE A 125 8.50 -11.26 10.16
C ILE A 125 9.17 -9.99 9.66
N ASP A 126 10.35 -9.69 10.18
CA ASP A 126 11.13 -8.55 9.69
C ASP A 126 12.63 -8.86 9.71
N TRP A 127 13.36 -8.11 8.91
CA TRP A 127 14.82 -8.08 8.87
C TRP A 127 15.32 -7.01 9.82
N VAL A 128 15.95 -7.40 10.90
CA VAL A 128 16.32 -6.51 11.99
C VAL A 128 17.79 -6.65 12.38
N GLN A 129 18.34 -5.59 12.95
CA GLN A 129 19.56 -5.63 13.75
C GLN A 129 19.16 -5.42 15.21
N THR A 130 19.64 -6.29 16.07
CA THR A 130 19.54 -6.16 17.53
C THR A 130 20.91 -5.84 18.12
N SER A 131 20.98 -5.41 19.38
CA SER A 131 22.25 -5.18 20.06
C SER A 131 23.16 -6.43 20.05
N VAL A 132 22.59 -7.62 20.10
CA VAL A 132 23.34 -8.88 20.06
C VAL A 132 23.87 -9.16 18.66
N THR A 133 23.05 -8.99 17.61
CA THR A 133 23.49 -9.23 16.23
C THR A 133 24.51 -8.20 15.75
N GLU A 134 24.38 -6.94 16.16
CA GLU A 134 25.33 -5.89 15.77
C GLU A 134 26.74 -6.15 16.35
N GLN A 135 26.82 -6.67 17.55
CA GLN A 135 28.11 -7.02 18.18
C GLN A 135 28.78 -8.22 17.52
N ASN A 136 27.98 -9.15 16.97
CA ASN A 136 28.49 -10.41 16.44
C ASN A 136 28.89 -10.35 14.97
N ASP A 137 28.03 -9.80 14.10
CA ASP A 137 28.25 -9.87 12.64
C ASP A 137 27.74 -8.70 11.82
N SER A 138 27.09 -7.72 12.43
CA SER A 138 26.51 -6.52 11.78
C SER A 138 25.50 -6.82 10.65
N LYS A 139 25.02 -8.06 10.52
CA LYS A 139 24.04 -8.44 9.51
C LYS A 139 22.62 -8.14 9.98
N TYR A 140 21.73 -8.06 9.01
CA TYR A 140 20.32 -8.14 9.28
C TYR A 140 19.90 -9.61 9.44
N HIS A 141 19.31 -9.93 10.58
CA HIS A 141 18.72 -11.23 10.84
C HIS A 141 17.20 -11.15 10.66
N VAL A 142 16.64 -12.11 9.96
CA VAL A 142 15.20 -12.23 9.92
C VAL A 142 14.71 -12.91 11.18
N MET A 143 13.63 -12.37 11.77
CA MET A 143 13.00 -12.99 12.94
C MET A 143 11.51 -12.63 13.03
N ASN A 144 10.79 -13.37 13.85
CA ASN A 144 9.46 -12.97 14.26
C ASN A 144 9.58 -11.89 15.35
N ILE A 145 9.27 -10.65 15.01
CA ILE A 145 9.44 -9.49 15.90
C ILE A 145 8.32 -9.30 16.93
N GLY A 146 7.37 -10.24 17.00
CA GLY A 146 6.30 -10.21 18.00
C GLY A 146 4.98 -9.67 17.45
N LYS A 147 4.32 -8.77 18.21
CA LYS A 147 3.00 -8.23 17.90
C LYS A 147 3.10 -6.82 17.35
N LEU A 148 2.28 -6.54 16.34
CA LEU A 148 2.22 -5.26 15.68
C LEU A 148 0.76 -4.86 15.47
N ASN A 149 0.35 -3.75 16.07
CA ASN A 149 -0.97 -3.17 15.89
C ASN A 149 -0.86 -1.93 15.02
N ASN A 150 -1.54 -1.93 13.90
CA ASN A 150 -1.64 -0.77 13.03
C ASN A 150 -3.06 -0.25 13.06
N MET A 151 -3.24 1.04 13.30
CA MET A 151 -4.50 1.72 13.13
C MET A 151 -4.31 2.97 12.29
N GLY A 152 -5.31 3.34 11.54
CA GLY A 152 -5.19 4.51 10.70
C GLY A 152 -6.49 4.87 10.01
N TYR A 153 -6.42 5.95 9.27
CA TYR A 153 -7.53 6.41 8.44
C TYR A 153 -7.04 7.05 7.15
N ASN A 154 -7.91 7.02 6.14
CA ASN A 154 -7.71 7.67 4.86
C ASN A 154 -8.90 8.54 4.56
N VAL A 155 -8.63 9.72 4.03
CA VAL A 155 -9.63 10.67 3.50
C VAL A 155 -9.20 11.03 2.08
N ASP A 156 -10.06 10.77 1.12
CA ASP A 156 -9.85 11.12 -0.28
C ASP A 156 -11.05 11.93 -0.78
N ALA A 157 -10.80 13.01 -1.49
CA ALA A 157 -11.83 13.82 -2.13
C ALA A 157 -11.39 14.18 -3.56
N THR A 158 -12.37 14.19 -4.46
CA THR A 158 -12.19 14.61 -5.85
C THR A 158 -13.31 15.56 -6.23
N ILE A 159 -12.96 16.72 -6.77
CA ILE A 159 -13.87 17.72 -7.30
C ILE A 159 -13.72 17.72 -8.83
N TYR A 160 -14.81 17.48 -9.55
CA TYR A 160 -14.90 17.55 -11.00
C TYR A 160 -15.45 18.93 -11.36
N MET A 161 -14.56 19.90 -11.54
CA MET A 161 -14.91 21.30 -11.66
C MET A 161 -15.83 21.60 -12.84
N ARG A 162 -15.68 20.90 -13.97
CA ARG A 162 -16.52 21.11 -15.16
C ARG A 162 -17.98 20.67 -14.98
N GLU A 163 -18.23 19.76 -14.04
CA GLU A 163 -19.59 19.37 -13.67
C GLU A 163 -20.27 20.40 -12.75
N LEU A 164 -19.49 21.20 -12.02
CA LEU A 164 -19.98 22.25 -11.13
C LEU A 164 -20.01 23.62 -11.81
N VAL A 165 -18.95 23.91 -12.57
CA VAL A 165 -18.77 25.18 -13.27
C VAL A 165 -18.46 24.89 -14.75
N PRO A 166 -19.45 24.98 -15.65
CA PRO A 166 -19.24 24.78 -17.07
C PRO A 166 -18.13 25.68 -17.60
N ASN A 167 -17.29 25.16 -18.51
CA ASN A 167 -16.15 25.86 -19.09
C ASN A 167 -15.02 26.24 -18.13
N SER A 168 -14.99 25.71 -16.91
CA SER A 168 -13.87 25.88 -16.00
C SER A 168 -12.57 25.41 -16.67
N PHE A 169 -11.51 26.24 -16.60
CA PHE A 169 -10.18 25.82 -17.02
C PHE A 169 -9.58 24.74 -16.10
N ILE A 170 -9.94 24.75 -14.81
CA ILE A 170 -9.66 23.64 -13.89
C ILE A 170 -10.64 22.51 -14.20
N THR A 171 -10.12 21.32 -14.45
CA THR A 171 -10.94 20.14 -14.76
C THR A 171 -11.19 19.28 -13.53
N ARG A 172 -10.18 19.14 -12.67
CA ARG A 172 -10.26 18.26 -11.50
C ARG A 172 -9.29 18.70 -10.41
N ILE A 173 -9.77 18.64 -9.18
CA ILE A 173 -8.96 18.79 -7.96
C ILE A 173 -9.04 17.48 -7.17
N LYS A 174 -7.92 16.99 -6.68
CA LYS A 174 -7.84 15.81 -5.80
C LYS A 174 -7.15 16.19 -4.51
N LEU A 175 -7.70 15.70 -3.41
CA LEU A 175 -7.12 15.80 -2.07
C LEU A 175 -7.10 14.40 -1.46
N GLY A 176 -5.98 14.01 -0.91
CA GLY A 176 -5.83 12.74 -0.20
C GLY A 176 -5.01 12.94 1.06
N TYR A 177 -5.46 12.32 2.14
CA TYR A 177 -4.69 12.26 3.39
C TYR A 177 -4.79 10.86 3.97
N ALA A 178 -3.63 10.31 4.36
CA ALA A 178 -3.53 9.05 5.07
C ALA A 178 -2.71 9.23 6.35
N TYR A 179 -3.18 8.61 7.42
CA TYR A 179 -2.51 8.54 8.70
C TYR A 179 -2.44 7.11 9.18
N ILE A 180 -1.28 6.69 9.68
CA ILE A 180 -1.06 5.39 10.32
C ILE A 180 -0.38 5.62 11.66
N TYR A 181 -0.94 5.01 12.70
CA TYR A 181 -0.31 4.83 13.99
C TYR A 181 0.00 3.36 14.17
N GLN A 182 1.18 3.07 14.67
CA GLN A 182 1.64 1.72 14.94
C GLN A 182 2.04 1.61 16.40
N ASP A 183 1.49 0.61 17.08
CA ASP A 183 1.91 0.15 18.39
C ASP A 183 2.53 -1.24 18.25
N HIS A 184 3.70 -1.43 18.81
CA HIS A 184 4.44 -2.69 18.71
C HIS A 184 4.93 -3.15 20.07
N LYS A 185 4.85 -4.47 20.28
CA LYS A 185 5.49 -5.15 21.39
C LYS A 185 6.49 -6.12 20.82
N THR A 186 7.75 -5.81 20.96
CA THR A 186 8.87 -6.66 20.55
C THR A 186 9.46 -7.38 21.74
N GLU A 187 9.82 -8.64 21.58
CA GLU A 187 10.46 -9.44 22.62
C GLU A 187 11.96 -9.15 22.76
N THR A 188 12.52 -8.51 21.74
CA THR A 188 13.94 -8.16 21.65
C THR A 188 14.13 -6.67 21.40
N ASN A 189 15.24 -6.11 21.88
CA ASN A 189 15.59 -4.71 21.60
C ASN A 189 16.09 -4.58 20.15
N ILE A 190 15.20 -4.08 19.29
CA ILE A 190 15.47 -3.86 17.86
C ILE A 190 16.13 -2.50 17.69
N LEU A 191 17.35 -2.47 17.18
CA LEU A 191 18.08 -1.24 16.84
C LEU A 191 17.69 -0.72 15.46
N LYS A 192 17.53 -1.61 14.47
CA LYS A 192 17.13 -1.28 13.10
C LYS A 192 16.15 -2.32 12.57
N SER A 193 15.20 -1.87 11.79
CA SER A 193 14.19 -2.68 11.09
C SER A 193 14.16 -2.26 9.63
N LEU A 194 14.02 -3.20 8.70
CA LEU A 194 13.95 -2.85 7.28
C LEU A 194 12.52 -2.51 6.81
N TYR A 195 11.50 -3.07 7.45
CA TYR A 195 10.13 -2.96 6.93
C TYR A 195 9.10 -2.57 8.00
N ALA A 196 8.99 -3.36 9.06
CA ALA A 196 7.84 -3.27 9.95
C ALA A 196 7.79 -1.97 10.76
N LEU A 197 8.92 -1.42 11.16
CA LEU A 197 9.00 -0.21 11.98
C LEU A 197 9.24 1.06 11.15
N GLU A 198 9.48 0.94 9.84
CA GLU A 198 9.68 2.07 8.91
C GLU A 198 8.36 2.47 8.21
N TYR A 199 7.26 2.56 8.94
CA TYR A 199 5.97 2.85 8.35
C TYR A 199 5.77 4.32 7.96
N LEU A 200 4.90 4.55 6.98
CA LEU A 200 4.51 5.87 6.52
C LEU A 200 3.44 6.44 7.48
N LYS A 201 3.84 7.36 8.37
CA LYS A 201 2.96 7.92 9.39
C LYS A 201 1.94 8.89 8.81
N HIS A 202 2.41 9.81 7.97
CA HIS A 202 1.56 10.80 7.33
C HIS A 202 1.82 10.85 5.84
N LYS A 203 0.77 10.98 5.06
CA LYS A 203 0.83 11.22 3.61
C LYS A 203 -0.27 12.18 3.20
N VAL A 204 0.11 13.30 2.60
CA VAL A 204 -0.80 14.26 1.95
C VAL A 204 -0.55 14.21 0.45
N VAL A 205 -1.61 14.18 -0.33
CA VAL A 205 -1.54 14.27 -1.79
C VAL A 205 -2.51 15.36 -2.25
N PHE A 206 -2.01 16.28 -3.03
CA PHE A 206 -2.81 17.27 -3.76
C PHE A 206 -2.61 17.06 -5.24
N GLY A 207 -3.69 16.99 -6.01
CA GLY A 207 -3.68 16.89 -7.46
C GLY A 207 -4.50 18.00 -8.09
N LEU A 208 -4.00 18.59 -9.15
CA LEU A 208 -4.69 19.62 -9.94
C LEU A 208 -4.55 19.29 -11.41
N ASP A 209 -5.67 19.10 -12.10
CA ASP A 209 -5.72 18.97 -13.54
C ASP A 209 -6.42 20.19 -14.13
N HIS A 210 -5.78 20.82 -15.11
CA HIS A 210 -6.34 22.01 -15.75
C HIS A 210 -6.02 22.08 -17.24
N GLN A 211 -6.89 22.75 -17.97
CA GLN A 211 -6.67 23.10 -19.37
C GLN A 211 -5.78 24.35 -19.44
N ILE A 212 -4.71 24.29 -20.22
CA ILE A 212 -3.89 25.48 -20.50
C ILE A 212 -4.45 26.19 -21.73
N TRP A 213 -4.65 25.44 -22.80
CA TRP A 213 -5.15 25.93 -24.06
C TRP A 213 -5.76 24.80 -24.87
N ASN A 214 -6.90 24.99 -25.48
CA ASN A 214 -7.61 24.08 -26.39
C ASN A 214 -7.31 22.56 -26.17
N LYS A 215 -6.20 22.07 -26.73
CA LYS A 215 -5.77 20.66 -26.68
C LYS A 215 -4.64 20.41 -25.68
N LEU A 216 -4.10 21.46 -25.09
CA LEU A 216 -3.01 21.37 -24.12
C LEU A 216 -3.54 21.41 -22.70
N SER A 217 -3.24 20.39 -21.92
CA SER A 217 -3.59 20.28 -20.51
C SER A 217 -2.36 20.04 -19.64
N ALA A 218 -2.48 20.38 -18.36
CA ALA A 218 -1.48 20.07 -17.34
C ALA A 218 -2.10 19.34 -16.16
N SER A 219 -1.34 18.40 -15.63
CA SER A 219 -1.62 17.69 -14.37
C SER A 219 -0.48 17.90 -13.40
N TRP A 220 -0.80 18.38 -12.22
CA TRP A 220 0.13 18.59 -11.12
C TRP A 220 -0.18 17.62 -10.00
N SER A 221 0.87 17.10 -9.37
CA SER A 221 0.77 16.28 -8.17
C SER A 221 1.78 16.74 -7.14
N VAL A 222 1.30 17.17 -6.00
CA VAL A 222 2.12 17.53 -4.84
C VAL A 222 1.91 16.46 -3.78
N ARG A 223 2.97 15.84 -3.32
CA ARG A 223 2.95 14.82 -2.28
C ARG A 223 3.89 15.20 -1.16
N TRP A 224 3.34 15.35 0.03
CA TRP A 224 4.11 15.44 1.26
C TRP A 224 3.95 14.15 2.05
N GLN A 225 5.03 13.64 2.61
CA GLN A 225 4.99 12.44 3.44
C GLN A 225 6.03 12.46 4.55
N GLN A 226 5.68 11.82 5.64
CA GLN A 226 6.52 11.58 6.79
C GLN A 226 6.55 10.10 7.12
N ARG A 227 7.74 9.53 7.11
CA ARG A 227 8.01 8.15 7.51
C ARG A 227 8.62 8.16 8.90
N MET A 228 8.37 7.10 9.66
CA MET A 228 8.99 6.89 10.97
C MET A 228 10.44 6.40 10.83
N ASN A 229 11.13 6.26 11.96
CA ASN A 229 12.47 5.70 12.04
C ASN A 229 13.58 6.62 11.49
N GLY A 230 13.50 7.92 11.83
CA GLY A 230 14.57 8.90 11.57
C GLY A 230 14.58 9.51 10.16
N TYR A 231 13.63 9.17 9.30
CA TYR A 231 13.51 9.82 7.99
C TYR A 231 12.91 11.22 8.10
N HIS A 232 13.57 12.19 7.45
CA HIS A 232 13.02 13.53 7.34
C HIS A 232 11.78 13.57 6.43
N PRO A 233 10.74 14.32 6.82
CA PRO A 233 9.61 14.57 5.94
C PRO A 233 10.06 15.25 4.65
N TYR A 234 9.41 14.94 3.55
CA TYR A 234 9.72 15.58 2.27
C TYR A 234 8.48 15.88 1.44
N THR A 235 8.64 16.83 0.52
CA THR A 235 7.63 17.17 -0.47
C THR A 235 8.17 16.87 -1.86
N LYS A 236 7.37 16.21 -2.66
CA LYS A 236 7.64 15.91 -4.07
C LYS A 236 6.59 16.57 -4.93
N VAL A 237 7.04 17.25 -6.00
CA VAL A 237 6.15 17.88 -6.98
C VAL A 237 6.41 17.24 -8.33
N ASP A 238 5.35 16.76 -8.96
CA ASP A 238 5.35 16.16 -10.29
C ASP A 238 4.44 16.97 -11.22
N CYS A 239 4.81 17.04 -12.51
CA CYS A 239 4.02 17.70 -13.53
C CYS A 239 3.95 16.84 -14.79
N LYS A 240 2.80 16.82 -15.44
CA LYS A 240 2.60 16.21 -16.76
C LYS A 240 1.89 17.22 -17.66
N LEU A 241 2.49 17.51 -18.81
CA LEU A 241 1.86 18.23 -19.91
C LEU A 241 1.37 17.22 -20.93
N MET A 242 0.16 17.41 -21.44
CA MET A 242 -0.45 16.52 -22.40
C MET A 242 -1.13 17.30 -23.52
N TRP A 243 -0.81 16.94 -24.76
CA TRP A 243 -1.46 17.40 -25.95
C TRP A 243 -2.38 16.29 -26.48
N ASP A 244 -3.68 16.57 -26.52
CA ASP A 244 -4.71 15.60 -26.91
C ASP A 244 -5.30 15.96 -28.27
N GLU A 245 -5.18 15.00 -29.21
CA GLU A 245 -5.85 15.00 -30.50
C GLU A 245 -6.79 13.80 -30.63
N LYS A 246 -7.73 13.86 -31.59
CA LYS A 246 -8.70 12.76 -31.78
C LYS A 246 -8.05 11.41 -32.06
N LYS A 247 -6.91 11.40 -32.77
CA LYS A 247 -6.22 10.17 -33.21
C LYS A 247 -4.96 9.87 -32.42
N TYR A 248 -4.40 10.82 -31.69
CA TYR A 248 -3.17 10.63 -30.91
C TYR A 248 -3.11 11.57 -29.72
N ASN A 249 -2.33 11.19 -28.73
CA ASN A 249 -1.89 12.09 -27.68
C ASN A 249 -0.37 12.03 -27.50
N ILE A 250 0.20 13.14 -27.09
CA ILE A 250 1.63 13.28 -26.78
C ILE A 250 1.73 13.83 -25.37
N PHE A 251 2.64 13.33 -24.57
CA PHE A 251 2.87 13.87 -23.25
C PHE A 251 4.36 14.02 -22.92
N VAL A 252 4.65 14.97 -22.06
CA VAL A 252 5.91 15.11 -21.34
C VAL A 252 5.58 15.11 -19.86
N LYS A 253 6.25 14.27 -19.10
CA LYS A 253 6.10 14.15 -17.65
C LYS A 253 7.44 14.41 -16.97
N ALA A 254 7.44 15.26 -15.95
CA ALA A 254 8.57 15.52 -15.09
C ALA A 254 8.22 15.10 -13.66
N ASP A 255 8.89 14.08 -13.15
CA ASP A 255 8.79 13.64 -11.76
C ASP A 255 9.84 14.36 -10.92
N ASN A 256 9.44 14.78 -9.71
CA ASN A 256 10.30 15.48 -8.76
C ASN A 256 10.96 16.73 -9.39
N ILE A 257 10.14 17.63 -9.92
CA ILE A 257 10.61 18.86 -10.59
C ILE A 257 11.41 19.78 -9.67
N THR A 258 11.22 19.66 -8.37
CA THR A 258 12.00 20.38 -7.34
C THR A 258 13.40 19.79 -7.14
N CYS A 259 13.69 18.66 -7.78
CA CYS A 259 14.94 17.91 -7.66
C CYS A 259 15.31 17.61 -6.19
N HIS A 260 14.30 17.40 -5.34
CA HIS A 260 14.52 17.14 -3.92
C HIS A 260 15.18 15.77 -3.72
N ARG A 261 16.22 15.73 -2.90
CA ARG A 261 16.90 14.48 -2.53
C ARG A 261 16.14 13.86 -1.36
N TYR A 262 15.60 12.68 -1.55
CA TYR A 262 14.85 11.99 -0.50
C TYR A 262 15.16 10.50 -0.49
N TYR A 263 14.85 9.89 0.63
CA TYR A 263 14.93 8.44 0.85
C TYR A 263 13.51 7.93 1.07
N ASP A 264 13.19 6.79 0.51
CA ASP A 264 11.89 6.16 0.73
C ASP A 264 12.06 4.95 1.65
N LEU A 265 11.96 3.74 1.18
CA LEU A 265 12.10 2.55 1.98
C LEU A 265 13.58 2.08 2.02
N THR A 266 14.01 1.51 3.15
CA THR A 266 15.35 0.88 3.31
C THR A 266 16.54 1.80 3.03
N ALA A 267 16.43 3.07 3.31
CA ALA A 267 17.48 4.08 3.08
C ALA A 267 17.98 4.16 1.63
N VAL A 268 17.19 3.71 0.65
CA VAL A 268 17.55 3.83 -0.76
C VAL A 268 17.28 5.25 -1.23
N LYS A 269 18.33 5.91 -1.71
CA LYS A 269 18.23 7.25 -2.29
C LYS A 269 17.41 7.20 -3.58
N GLN A 270 16.40 8.05 -3.63
CA GLN A 270 15.50 8.14 -4.78
C GLN A 270 16.05 9.09 -5.85
N PRO A 271 15.68 8.89 -7.14
CA PRO A 271 16.05 9.78 -8.21
C PRO A 271 15.63 11.23 -7.94
N GLY A 272 16.44 12.19 -8.38
CA GLY A 272 16.07 13.59 -8.45
C GLY A 272 15.04 13.84 -9.57
N LEU A 273 15.27 14.86 -10.39
CA LEU A 273 14.43 15.14 -11.56
C LEU A 273 14.49 13.98 -12.55
N TRP A 274 13.32 13.46 -12.93
CA TRP A 274 13.18 12.45 -13.97
C TRP A 274 12.20 12.93 -15.02
N ILE A 275 12.64 13.01 -16.28
CA ILE A 275 11.81 13.46 -17.40
C ILE A 275 11.54 12.29 -18.34
N MET A 276 10.28 12.14 -18.72
CA MET A 276 9.79 11.14 -19.65
C MET A 276 8.92 11.81 -20.71
N ALA A 277 9.01 11.33 -21.95
CA ALA A 277 8.10 11.69 -23.02
C ALA A 277 7.48 10.43 -23.62
N GLY A 278 6.26 10.54 -24.10
CA GLY A 278 5.56 9.43 -24.74
C GLY A 278 4.44 9.92 -25.64
N ALA A 279 4.05 9.03 -26.55
CA ALA A 279 2.91 9.24 -27.44
C ALA A 279 2.06 7.98 -27.48
N SER A 280 0.76 8.14 -27.69
CA SER A 280 -0.15 7.04 -28.04
C SER A 280 -0.98 7.41 -29.27
N VAL A 281 -1.28 6.41 -30.10
CA VAL A 281 -2.10 6.55 -31.31
C VAL A 281 -3.33 5.67 -31.14
N ASN A 282 -4.49 6.26 -31.36
CA ASN A 282 -5.76 5.51 -31.36
C ASN A 282 -6.05 5.09 -32.80
N LEU A 283 -5.80 3.82 -33.10
CA LEU A 283 -6.14 3.20 -34.37
C LEU A 283 -7.60 2.74 -34.28
N GLY A 284 -8.54 3.70 -34.29
CA GLY A 284 -9.97 3.39 -34.39
C GLY A 284 -10.25 2.63 -35.69
N TRP A 285 -10.74 1.43 -35.55
CA TRP A 285 -11.34 0.63 -36.62
C TRP A 285 -12.80 1.05 -36.79
#